data_b138d0adf655942ff78e0c8b2a5daa31
#
_entry.id   b138d0adf655942ff78e0c8b2a5daa31
#
_cell.length_a   1.000
_cell.length_b   1.000
_cell.length_c   1.000
_cell.angle_alpha   90.00
_cell.angle_beta   90.00
_cell.angle_gamma   90.00
#
_symmetry.space_group_name_H-M   'P 1'
#
loop_
_entity.id
_entity.type
_entity.pdbx_description
1 polymer ?
#
loop_
_entity_poly.entity_id
_entity_poly.type
_entity_poly.pdbx_seq_one_letter_code
_entity_poly.pdbx_strand_id
1 'polypeptide(L)'
;EQGYAQAQYNLALMYSRGEGTRRDDKEAAKWYRRAAEQGIAGAQSNLGLMYEKGQEFEQDYVQAHKWFNIAGVNGNAIGRRNADIVEKKMTPGQIAVAVGLAREWMEKL
;
A
#
# COMPACT_ATOMS: atom_id res chain seq x y z
N GLU A 1 5.61 -6.36 15.69
CA GLU A 1 7.00 -6.79 15.67
C GLU A 1 7.51 -6.86 14.23
N GLN A 2 8.69 -6.28 13.98
CA GLN A 2 9.20 -6.15 12.62
C GLN A 2 9.45 -7.48 11.91
N GLY A 3 9.99 -8.47 12.63
CA GLY A 3 10.24 -9.77 12.04
C GLY A 3 8.98 -10.46 11.57
N TYR A 4 7.92 -10.34 12.33
CA TYR A 4 6.63 -10.90 11.98
C TYR A 4 6.01 -10.16 10.77
N ALA A 5 6.09 -8.83 10.79
CA ALA A 5 5.57 -8.04 9.67
C ALA A 5 6.32 -8.32 8.37
N GLN A 6 7.65 -8.49 8.45
CA GLN A 6 8.44 -8.84 7.28
C GLN A 6 8.06 -10.21 6.74
N ALA A 7 7.81 -11.17 7.64
CA ALA A 7 7.35 -12.50 7.23
C ALA A 7 6.00 -12.44 6.53
N GLN A 8 5.09 -11.58 7.00
CA GLN A 8 3.79 -11.37 6.36
C GLN A 8 3.96 -10.79 4.95
N TYR A 9 4.88 -9.84 4.80
CA TYR A 9 5.17 -9.27 3.50
C TYR A 9 5.73 -10.33 2.54
N ASN A 10 6.65 -11.14 3.02
CA ASN A 10 7.22 -12.22 2.21
C ASN A 10 6.14 -13.22 1.78
N LEU A 11 5.22 -13.53 2.68
CA LEU A 11 4.11 -14.43 2.36
C LEU A 11 3.21 -13.82 1.29
N ALA A 12 2.94 -12.52 1.38
CA ALA A 12 2.16 -11.82 0.36
C ALA A 12 2.83 -11.91 -1.01
N LEU A 13 4.15 -11.73 -1.06
CA LEU A 13 4.90 -11.84 -2.31
C LEU A 13 4.81 -13.25 -2.89
N MET A 14 4.89 -14.28 -2.05
CA MET A 14 4.77 -15.66 -2.50
C MET A 14 3.41 -15.93 -3.14
N TYR A 15 2.33 -15.49 -2.50
CA TYR A 15 0.99 -15.64 -3.08
C TYR A 15 0.82 -14.84 -4.35
N SER A 16 1.38 -13.63 -4.39
CA SER A 16 1.28 -12.74 -5.54
C SER A 16 1.98 -13.32 -6.77
N ARG A 17 3.10 -14.01 -6.56
CA ARG A 17 3.93 -14.56 -7.64
C ARG A 17 3.70 -16.03 -7.90
N GLY A 18 3.01 -16.72 -7.02
CA GLY A 18 2.83 -18.16 -7.11
C GLY A 18 4.11 -18.92 -6.81
N GLU A 19 4.98 -18.37 -5.94
CA GLU A 19 6.25 -19.01 -5.55
C GLU A 19 6.04 -19.82 -4.30
N GLY A 20 6.30 -21.12 -4.39
CA GLY A 20 6.14 -22.02 -3.24
C GLY A 20 4.68 -22.34 -2.92
N THR A 21 3.74 -21.77 -3.63
CA THR A 21 2.31 -21.99 -3.46
C THR A 21 1.60 -21.58 -4.75
N ARG A 22 0.32 -21.91 -4.89
CA ARG A 22 -0.47 -21.45 -6.02
C ARG A 22 -0.69 -19.93 -5.89
N ARG A 23 -0.60 -19.24 -7.01
CA ARG A 23 -0.89 -17.80 -7.01
C ARG A 23 -2.31 -17.56 -6.50
N ASP A 24 -2.43 -16.60 -5.58
CA ASP A 24 -3.71 -16.26 -4.97
C ASP A 24 -3.70 -14.79 -4.61
N ASP A 25 -4.31 -13.96 -5.47
CA ASP A 25 -4.28 -12.52 -5.30
C ASP A 25 -5.08 -12.05 -4.07
N LYS A 26 -6.12 -12.79 -3.68
CA LYS A 26 -6.89 -12.46 -2.48
C LYS A 26 -6.06 -12.66 -1.22
N GLU A 27 -5.34 -13.78 -1.14
CA GLU A 27 -4.45 -14.01 -0.01
C GLU A 27 -3.31 -13.00 -0.01
N ALA A 28 -2.75 -12.69 -1.18
CA ALA A 28 -1.71 -11.68 -1.27
C ALA A 28 -2.20 -10.34 -0.73
N ALA A 29 -3.40 -9.90 -1.14
CA ALA A 29 -3.96 -8.62 -0.69
C ALA A 29 -4.12 -8.58 0.84
N LYS A 30 -4.59 -9.65 1.43
CA LYS A 30 -4.78 -9.76 2.88
C LYS A 30 -3.45 -9.59 3.61
N TRP A 31 -2.41 -10.28 3.14
CA TRP A 31 -1.09 -10.23 3.81
C TRP A 31 -0.38 -8.91 3.54
N TYR A 32 -0.53 -8.32 2.33
CA TYR A 32 -0.01 -6.97 2.08
C TYR A 32 -0.62 -5.96 3.03
N ARG A 33 -1.94 -6.03 3.23
CA ARG A 33 -2.62 -5.10 4.13
C ARG A 33 -2.09 -5.23 5.56
N ARG A 34 -1.96 -6.45 6.06
CA ARG A 34 -1.43 -6.67 7.40
C ARG A 34 -0.02 -6.13 7.58
N ALA A 35 0.85 -6.42 6.61
CA ALA A 35 2.24 -5.94 6.64
C ALA A 35 2.29 -4.41 6.51
N ALA A 36 1.45 -3.83 5.66
CA ALA A 36 1.39 -2.39 5.45
C ALA A 36 0.97 -1.67 6.75
N GLU A 37 -0.02 -2.22 7.44
CA GLU A 37 -0.50 -1.65 8.70
C GLU A 37 0.54 -1.72 9.80
N GLN A 38 1.53 -2.58 9.66
CA GLN A 38 2.63 -2.72 10.61
C GLN A 38 3.88 -1.94 10.18
N GLY A 39 3.81 -1.19 9.09
CA GLY A 39 4.86 -0.27 8.70
C GLY A 39 5.84 -0.74 7.64
N ILE A 40 5.57 -1.87 6.99
CA ILE A 40 6.45 -2.36 5.92
C ILE A 40 6.22 -1.53 4.66
N ALA A 41 7.19 -0.70 4.29
CA ALA A 41 7.06 0.26 3.19
C ALA A 41 6.77 -0.40 1.85
N GLY A 42 7.42 -1.53 1.55
CA GLY A 42 7.15 -2.27 0.32
C GLY A 42 5.70 -2.75 0.23
N ALA A 43 5.16 -3.21 1.35
CA ALA A 43 3.77 -3.64 1.41
C ALA A 43 2.81 -2.47 1.22
N GLN A 44 3.15 -1.31 1.77
CA GLN A 44 2.36 -0.09 1.63
C GLN A 44 2.28 0.35 0.17
N SER A 45 3.41 0.31 -0.55
CA SER A 45 3.44 0.60 -1.98
C SER A 45 2.58 -0.38 -2.78
N ASN A 46 2.69 -1.67 -2.47
CA ASN A 46 1.89 -2.68 -3.17
C ASN A 46 0.41 -2.52 -2.90
N LEU A 47 0.05 -2.19 -1.66
CA LEU A 47 -1.35 -1.93 -1.31
C LEU A 47 -1.88 -0.72 -2.08
N GLY A 48 -1.07 0.33 -2.18
CA GLY A 48 -1.43 1.51 -2.97
C GLY A 48 -1.69 1.16 -4.43
N LEU A 49 -0.84 0.33 -5.03
CA LEU A 49 -1.03 -0.11 -6.42
C LEU A 49 -2.34 -0.88 -6.59
N MET A 50 -2.69 -1.72 -5.63
CA MET A 50 -3.93 -2.48 -5.71
C MET A 50 -5.15 -1.58 -5.69
N TYR A 51 -5.16 -0.54 -4.87
CA TYR A 51 -6.23 0.44 -4.87
C TYR A 51 -6.27 1.25 -6.16
N GLU A 52 -5.11 1.62 -6.68
CA GLU A 52 -5.04 2.41 -7.91
C GLU A 52 -5.62 1.63 -9.09
N LYS A 53 -5.31 0.34 -9.17
CA LYS A 53 -5.74 -0.51 -10.27
C LYS A 53 -7.09 -1.17 -10.06
N GLY A 54 -7.62 -1.13 -8.85
CA GLY A 54 -8.86 -1.82 -8.52
C GLY A 54 -8.68 -3.33 -8.42
N GLN A 55 -7.53 -3.79 -7.96
CA GLN A 55 -7.24 -5.23 -7.79
C GLN A 55 -7.59 -5.65 -6.38
N GLU A 56 -8.52 -6.56 -6.23
CA GLU A 56 -9.02 -7.12 -4.97
C GLU A 56 -9.70 -6.09 -4.05
N PHE A 57 -9.62 -4.81 -4.40
CA PHE A 57 -10.35 -3.72 -3.76
C PHE A 57 -11.00 -2.89 -4.87
N GLU A 58 -12.07 -2.19 -4.55
CA GLU A 58 -12.64 -1.23 -5.47
C GLU A 58 -11.61 -0.12 -5.73
N GLN A 59 -11.46 0.31 -6.98
CA GLN A 59 -10.52 1.36 -7.35
C GLN A 59 -10.77 2.61 -6.52
N ASP A 60 -9.71 3.15 -5.89
CA ASP A 60 -9.83 4.29 -5.00
C ASP A 60 -8.51 5.06 -4.98
N TYR A 61 -8.48 6.18 -5.70
CA TYR A 61 -7.28 7.00 -5.79
C TYR A 61 -6.90 7.64 -4.45
N VAL A 62 -7.89 7.95 -3.61
CA VAL A 62 -7.61 8.51 -2.28
C VAL A 62 -6.86 7.50 -1.42
N GLN A 63 -7.34 6.25 -1.40
CA GLN A 63 -6.64 5.19 -0.66
C GLN A 63 -5.28 4.90 -1.26
N ALA A 64 -5.19 4.88 -2.60
CA ALA A 64 -3.91 4.65 -3.28
C ALA A 64 -2.89 5.72 -2.88
N HIS A 65 -3.27 6.99 -2.96
CA HIS A 65 -2.38 8.10 -2.62
C HIS A 65 -1.97 8.02 -1.15
N LYS A 66 -2.92 7.75 -0.26
CA LYS A 66 -2.64 7.60 1.16
C LYS A 66 -1.49 6.60 1.39
N TRP A 67 -1.61 5.40 0.83
CA TRP A 67 -0.62 4.35 1.05
C TRP A 67 0.70 4.65 0.36
N PHE A 68 0.67 5.24 -0.83
CA PHE A 68 1.90 5.67 -1.52
C PHE A 68 2.64 6.73 -0.70
N ASN A 69 1.89 7.69 -0.14
CA ASN A 69 2.46 8.75 0.69
C ASN A 69 3.12 8.15 1.93
N ILE A 70 2.43 7.25 2.62
CA ILE A 70 2.97 6.59 3.82
C ILE A 70 4.25 5.82 3.45
N ALA A 71 4.22 5.08 2.35
CA ALA A 71 5.40 4.34 1.89
C ALA A 71 6.57 5.28 1.60
N GLY A 72 6.29 6.41 0.96
CA GLY A 72 7.31 7.41 0.65
C GLY A 72 7.96 8.00 1.89
N VAL A 73 7.16 8.32 2.90
CA VAL A 73 7.66 8.80 4.19
C VAL A 73 8.55 7.74 4.85
N ASN A 74 8.22 6.47 4.67
CA ASN A 74 9.01 5.36 5.20
C ASN A 74 10.20 4.99 4.33
N GLY A 75 10.55 5.84 3.37
CA GLY A 75 11.77 5.67 2.57
C GLY A 75 11.60 4.90 1.27
N ASN A 76 10.37 4.58 0.87
CA ASN A 76 10.14 3.84 -0.37
C ASN A 76 10.02 4.81 -1.54
N ALA A 77 11.04 4.85 -2.42
CA ALA A 77 11.08 5.76 -3.56
C ALA A 77 9.96 5.48 -4.56
N ILE A 78 9.56 4.22 -4.71
CA ILE A 78 8.47 3.83 -5.62
C ILE A 78 7.16 4.43 -5.12
N GLY A 79 6.91 4.36 -3.82
CA GLY A 79 5.71 4.96 -3.23
C GLY A 79 5.65 6.46 -3.47
N ARG A 80 6.76 7.15 -3.26
CA ARG A 80 6.83 8.60 -3.49
C ARG A 80 6.53 8.95 -4.94
N ARG A 81 7.13 8.21 -5.88
CA ARG A 81 6.91 8.43 -7.31
C ARG A 81 5.44 8.17 -7.67
N ASN A 82 4.90 7.09 -7.15
CA ASN A 82 3.52 6.72 -7.47
C ASN A 82 2.50 7.69 -6.87
N ALA A 83 2.80 8.28 -5.72
CA ALA A 83 1.96 9.34 -5.16
C ALA A 83 1.88 10.53 -6.12
N ASP A 84 3.03 10.95 -6.67
CA ASP A 84 3.06 12.03 -7.64
C ASP A 84 2.28 11.70 -8.91
N ILE A 85 2.40 10.46 -9.37
CA ILE A 85 1.71 10.02 -10.58
C ILE A 85 0.19 10.02 -10.39
N VAL A 86 -0.27 9.47 -9.27
CA VAL A 86 -1.72 9.35 -9.03
C VAL A 86 -2.36 10.72 -8.77
N GLU A 87 -1.61 11.67 -8.24
CA GLU A 87 -2.12 13.04 -8.03
C GLU A 87 -2.61 13.67 -9.33
N LYS A 88 -2.02 13.31 -10.45
CA LYS A 88 -2.45 13.83 -11.74
C LYS A 88 -3.85 13.38 -12.15
N LYS A 89 -4.36 12.36 -11.47
CA LYS A 89 -5.70 11.82 -11.70
C LYS A 89 -6.69 12.26 -10.63
N MET A 90 -6.26 13.11 -9.70
CA MET A 90 -7.04 13.49 -8.52
C MET A 90 -7.34 14.97 -8.52
N THR A 91 -8.45 15.35 -7.88
CA THR A 91 -8.74 16.76 -7.62
C THR A 91 -7.93 17.23 -6.41
N PRO A 92 -7.71 18.56 -6.28
CA PRO A 92 -7.05 19.07 -5.07
C PRO A 92 -7.73 18.66 -3.77
N GLY A 93 -9.05 18.58 -3.77
CA GLY A 93 -9.80 18.13 -2.59
C GLY A 93 -9.50 16.69 -2.24
N GLN A 94 -9.43 15.81 -3.24
CA GLN A 94 -9.09 14.41 -3.03
C GLN A 94 -7.67 14.25 -2.48
N ILE A 95 -6.73 15.04 -3.01
CA ILE A 95 -5.35 15.01 -2.55
C ILE A 95 -5.30 15.43 -1.08
N ALA A 96 -6.01 16.49 -0.71
CA ALA A 96 -6.06 16.97 0.67
C ALA A 96 -6.61 15.90 1.62
N VAL A 97 -7.67 15.21 1.21
CA VAL A 97 -8.24 14.11 2.01
C VAL A 97 -7.21 12.99 2.18
N ALA A 98 -6.55 12.60 1.09
CA ALA A 98 -5.55 11.51 1.15
C ALA A 98 -4.39 11.86 2.08
N VAL A 99 -3.89 13.09 1.98
CA VAL A 99 -2.79 13.56 2.85
C VAL A 99 -3.21 13.54 4.31
N GLY A 100 -4.44 13.99 4.58
CA GLY A 100 -4.99 13.97 5.94
C GLY A 100 -5.10 12.57 6.52
N LEU A 101 -5.60 11.63 5.71
CA LEU A 101 -5.71 10.23 6.14
C LEU A 101 -4.34 9.61 6.42
N ALA A 102 -3.35 9.91 5.59
CA ALA A 102 -1.99 9.42 5.80
C ALA A 102 -1.41 9.98 7.12
N ARG A 103 -1.63 11.27 7.37
CA ARG A 103 -1.16 11.90 8.59
C ARG A 103 -1.79 11.26 9.82
N GLU A 104 -3.11 11.07 9.79
CA GLU A 104 -3.84 10.43 10.89
C GLU A 104 -3.29 9.04 11.17
N TRP A 105 -3.05 8.26 10.12
CA TRP A 105 -2.52 6.92 10.28
C TRP A 105 -1.14 6.95 10.93
N MET A 106 -0.27 7.85 10.48
CA MET A 106 1.08 7.96 11.01
C MET A 106 1.10 8.45 12.46
N GLU A 107 0.15 9.29 12.84
CA GLU A 107 0.05 9.80 14.21
C GLU A 107 -0.39 8.74 15.22
N LYS A 108 -1.01 7.67 14.76
CA LYS A 108 -1.45 6.58 15.64
C LYS A 108 -0.36 5.58 15.97
N LEU A 109 0.80 5.73 15.38
CA LEU A 109 1.92 4.78 15.60
C LEU A 109 2.69 5.03 16.92
#